data_79562d133d76901d0b9b0ebd50515c98
#
_entry.id   79562d133d76901d0b9b0ebd50515c98
#
_cell.length_a   1.000
_cell.length_b   1.000
_cell.length_c   1.000
_cell.angle_alpha   90.00
_cell.angle_beta   90.00
_cell.angle_gamma   90.00
#
_symmetry.space_group_name_H-M   'P 1'
#
loop_
_entity.id
_entity.type
_entity.pdbx_description
1 polymer ?
#
loop_
_entity_poly.entity_id
_entity_poly.type
_entity_poly.pdbx_seq_one_letter_code
_entity_poly.pdbx_strand_id
1 'polypeptide(L)'
;PQPFIAVSGSRLVVRRNTPRGGGVSRRIEGEERQELRHLIEELKLPQGMSVIARTAGIGRTIEELQWDLDYLLKLWNAICDAATPEYELVRDENGHRVVSYVTDPVMNGQKLRRVNPAPFLIVEESALVIRAIRDYFQPEVGEILVDTDEIYDQARQFMLNVMPDMVGRVKRYREETPLFSRFQIEHQIETAYSRTVTLPSGGAIVIDHTEALVAI
;
A
#
# COMPACT_ATOMS: atom_id res chain seq x y z
N PRO A 1 -26.23 11.29 -0.06
CA PRO A 1 -24.81 11.43 0.20
C PRO A 1 -24.12 10.23 -0.41
N GLN A 2 -23.28 10.46 -1.43
CA GLN A 2 -22.45 9.38 -1.95
C GLN A 2 -21.45 8.99 -0.86
N PRO A 3 -21.28 7.71 -0.55
CA PRO A 3 -20.25 7.28 0.38
C PRO A 3 -18.89 7.71 -0.18
N PHE A 4 -18.08 8.38 0.63
CA PHE A 4 -16.71 8.65 0.25
C PHE A 4 -15.88 7.39 0.54
N ILE A 5 -15.01 7.05 -0.37
CA ILE A 5 -14.08 5.94 -0.23
C ILE A 5 -12.69 6.55 -0.05
N ALA A 6 -11.93 6.02 0.88
CA ALA A 6 -10.56 6.42 1.14
C ALA A 6 -9.64 5.19 1.11
N VAL A 7 -8.49 5.34 0.47
CA VAL A 7 -7.41 4.36 0.51
C VAL A 7 -6.27 4.94 1.35
N SER A 8 -5.87 4.20 2.39
CA SER A 8 -4.88 4.66 3.37
C SER A 8 -3.56 3.94 3.17
N GLY A 9 -2.53 4.70 2.85
CA GLY A 9 -1.13 4.26 2.90
C GLY A 9 -0.48 4.53 4.27
N SER A 10 0.82 4.34 4.35
CA SER A 10 1.60 4.67 5.56
C SER A 10 1.75 6.18 5.73
N ARG A 11 2.07 6.91 4.67
CA ARG A 11 2.37 8.34 4.67
C ARG A 11 1.18 9.19 4.24
N LEU A 12 0.36 8.69 3.31
CA LEU A 12 -0.76 9.40 2.71
C LEU A 12 -2.09 8.64 2.85
N VAL A 13 -3.19 9.39 2.78
CA VAL A 13 -4.55 8.86 2.59
C VAL A 13 -5.15 9.56 1.39
N VAL A 14 -5.53 8.81 0.37
CA VAL A 14 -6.23 9.33 -0.82
C VAL A 14 -7.74 9.20 -0.64
N ARG A 15 -8.47 10.24 -0.98
CA ARG A 15 -9.94 10.32 -0.87
C ARG A 15 -10.54 10.77 -2.19
N ARG A 16 -11.63 10.14 -2.59
CA ARG A 16 -12.42 10.55 -3.76
C ARG A 16 -13.66 11.36 -3.33
N ASN A 17 -14.16 12.20 -4.23
CA ASN A 17 -15.35 13.04 -4.05
C ASN A 17 -15.25 14.06 -2.90
N THR A 18 -14.05 14.42 -2.50
CA THR A 18 -13.81 15.48 -1.48
C THR A 18 -12.72 16.43 -1.96
N PRO A 19 -12.90 17.16 -3.08
CA PRO A 19 -11.84 17.97 -3.66
C PRO A 19 -11.32 19.10 -2.75
N ARG A 20 -12.05 19.45 -1.69
CA ARG A 20 -11.64 20.41 -0.67
C ARG A 20 -11.27 19.76 0.68
N GLY A 21 -11.22 18.43 0.75
CA GLY A 21 -11.03 17.68 1.99
C GLY A 21 -9.58 17.24 2.26
N GLY A 22 -8.61 17.70 1.45
CA GLY A 22 -7.20 17.37 1.61
C GLY A 22 -6.49 18.21 2.67
N GLY A 23 -5.26 17.86 2.98
CA GLY A 23 -4.39 18.61 3.86
C GLY A 23 -3.45 17.77 4.70
N VAL A 24 -3.13 18.24 5.89
CA VAL A 24 -2.17 17.61 6.80
C VAL A 24 -2.91 17.15 8.07
N SER A 25 -2.52 15.99 8.59
CA SER A 25 -3.04 15.43 9.84
C SER A 25 -3.09 16.49 10.97
N ARG A 26 -4.13 16.47 11.77
CA ARG A 26 -4.28 17.39 12.91
C ARG A 26 -3.24 17.18 14.01
N ARG A 27 -2.53 16.05 13.99
CA ARG A 27 -1.47 15.71 14.95
C ARG A 27 -0.13 16.36 14.63
N ILE A 28 -0.01 16.98 13.44
CA ILE A 28 1.22 17.65 13.00
C ILE A 28 1.03 19.14 13.21
N GLU A 29 2.00 19.79 13.86
CA GLU A 29 1.96 21.19 14.23
C GLU A 29 3.24 21.92 13.78
N GLY A 30 3.28 23.23 13.92
CA GLY A 30 4.47 24.05 13.69
C GLY A 30 4.97 24.07 12.24
N GLU A 31 6.29 24.10 12.11
CA GLU A 31 7.00 24.20 10.81
C GLU A 31 6.78 22.94 9.97
N GLU A 32 6.85 21.75 10.58
CA GLU A 32 6.62 20.48 9.89
C GLU A 32 5.27 20.43 9.17
N ARG A 33 4.24 21.06 9.77
CA ARG A 33 2.91 21.15 9.15
C ARG A 33 2.93 22.04 7.92
N GLN A 34 3.67 23.14 7.95
CA GLN A 34 3.76 24.07 6.83
C GLN A 34 4.55 23.46 5.67
N GLU A 35 5.69 22.87 5.98
CA GLU A 35 6.51 22.14 5.01
C GLU A 35 5.73 21.03 4.31
N LEU A 36 5.08 20.16 5.08
CA LEU A 36 4.32 19.05 4.54
C LEU A 36 3.10 19.52 3.72
N ARG A 37 2.49 20.65 4.09
CA ARG A 37 1.41 21.27 3.29
C ARG A 37 1.93 21.71 1.93
N HIS A 38 3.11 22.35 1.90
CA HIS A 38 3.74 22.78 0.65
C HIS A 38 4.04 21.59 -0.27
N LEU A 39 4.64 20.52 0.28
CA LEU A 39 4.91 19.30 -0.46
C LEU A 39 3.64 18.66 -1.04
N ILE A 40 2.52 18.66 -0.30
CA ILE A 40 1.25 18.13 -0.79
C ILE A 40 0.69 18.94 -1.97
N GLU A 41 0.89 20.25 -1.98
CA GLU A 41 0.42 21.13 -3.06
C GLU A 41 1.17 20.86 -4.38
N GLU A 42 2.39 20.34 -4.31
CA GLU A 42 3.21 19.96 -5.47
C GLU A 42 2.85 18.56 -6.03
N LEU A 43 2.15 17.72 -5.25
CA LEU A 43 1.77 16.38 -5.68
C LEU A 43 0.82 16.40 -6.88
N LYS A 44 1.05 15.51 -7.83
CA LYS A 44 0.21 15.35 -9.02
C LYS A 44 -1.03 14.53 -8.72
N LEU A 45 -2.09 15.19 -8.26
CA LEU A 45 -3.37 14.57 -7.93
C LEU A 45 -4.33 14.56 -9.13
N PRO A 46 -5.03 13.44 -9.40
CA PRO A 46 -6.13 13.41 -10.35
C PRO A 46 -7.29 14.33 -9.92
N GLN A 47 -8.01 14.84 -10.92
CA GLN A 47 -9.17 15.70 -10.67
C GLN A 47 -10.24 15.00 -9.82
N GLY A 48 -10.79 15.70 -8.85
CA GLY A 48 -11.82 15.16 -7.94
C GLY A 48 -11.30 14.32 -6.78
N MET A 49 -9.97 14.17 -6.65
CA MET A 49 -9.34 13.51 -5.51
C MET A 49 -8.73 14.52 -4.55
N SER A 50 -8.53 14.11 -3.33
CA SER A 50 -7.79 14.84 -2.30
C SER A 50 -6.89 13.90 -1.52
N VAL A 51 -5.82 14.46 -0.94
CA VAL A 51 -4.86 13.72 -0.14
C VAL A 51 -4.73 14.31 1.25
N ILE A 52 -4.52 13.46 2.24
CA ILE A 52 -4.20 13.86 3.61
C ILE A 52 -2.85 13.25 3.96
N ALA A 53 -1.87 14.07 4.31
CA ALA A 53 -0.60 13.57 4.83
C ALA A 53 -0.74 13.15 6.30
N ARG A 54 -0.16 12.00 6.60
CA ARG A 54 -0.06 11.43 7.95
C ARG A 54 1.27 11.83 8.60
N THR A 55 1.40 11.54 9.89
CA THR A 55 2.63 11.80 10.66
C THR A 55 3.86 11.11 10.08
N ALA A 56 3.71 9.94 9.45
CA ALA A 56 4.80 9.24 8.77
C ALA A 56 5.31 9.93 7.48
N GLY A 57 4.63 10.98 7.03
CA GLY A 57 5.09 11.84 5.93
C GLY A 57 6.05 12.95 6.35
N ILE A 58 6.25 13.18 7.66
CA ILE A 58 7.17 14.20 8.16
C ILE A 58 8.60 13.85 7.74
N GLY A 59 9.34 14.86 7.25
CA GLY A 59 10.73 14.71 6.81
C GLY A 59 10.94 13.87 5.55
N ARG A 60 9.86 13.61 4.78
CA ARG A 60 9.93 12.89 3.51
C ARG A 60 10.09 13.86 2.34
N THR A 61 10.79 13.37 1.29
CA THR A 61 10.94 14.15 0.06
C THR A 61 9.67 14.10 -0.79
N ILE A 62 9.56 15.02 -1.74
CA ILE A 62 8.43 15.04 -2.68
C ILE A 62 8.36 13.76 -3.52
N GLU A 63 9.51 13.20 -3.90
CA GLU A 63 9.61 11.96 -4.67
C GLU A 63 9.06 10.77 -3.88
N GLU A 64 9.41 10.67 -2.58
CA GLU A 64 8.90 9.62 -1.70
C GLU A 64 7.38 9.72 -1.49
N LEU A 65 6.85 10.94 -1.36
CA LEU A 65 5.42 11.18 -1.23
C LEU A 65 4.68 10.93 -2.56
N GLN A 66 5.27 11.32 -3.70
CA GLN A 66 4.70 11.02 -5.02
C GLN A 66 4.66 9.52 -5.28
N TRP A 67 5.69 8.79 -4.89
CA TRP A 67 5.71 7.32 -4.98
C TRP A 67 4.59 6.67 -4.15
N ASP A 68 4.39 7.09 -2.91
CA ASP A 68 3.30 6.60 -2.04
C ASP A 68 1.93 6.93 -2.66
N LEU A 69 1.78 8.11 -3.25
CA LEU A 69 0.57 8.52 -3.96
C LEU A 69 0.31 7.65 -5.19
N ASP A 70 1.31 7.44 -6.02
CA ASP A 70 1.20 6.63 -7.25
C ASP A 70 0.81 5.18 -6.94
N TYR A 71 1.35 4.63 -5.85
CA TYR A 71 0.94 3.34 -5.31
C TYR A 71 -0.54 3.34 -4.93
N LEU A 72 -0.99 4.33 -4.15
CA LEU A 72 -2.39 4.42 -3.71
C LEU A 72 -3.36 4.62 -4.89
N LEU A 73 -2.94 5.34 -5.93
CA LEU A 73 -3.73 5.52 -7.14
C LEU A 73 -3.84 4.21 -7.95
N LYS A 74 -2.78 3.42 -8.06
CA LYS A 74 -2.82 2.10 -8.69
C LYS A 74 -3.76 1.16 -7.94
N LEU A 75 -3.64 1.11 -6.61
CA LEU A 75 -4.54 0.33 -5.76
C LEU A 75 -6.00 0.80 -5.91
N TRP A 76 -6.22 2.11 -5.93
CA TRP A 76 -7.55 2.68 -6.18
C TRP A 76 -8.13 2.25 -7.52
N ASN A 77 -7.35 2.30 -8.60
CA ASN A 77 -7.77 1.88 -9.93
C ASN A 77 -8.12 0.39 -9.95
N ALA A 78 -7.29 -0.46 -9.36
CA ALA A 78 -7.57 -1.89 -9.22
C ALA A 78 -8.89 -2.17 -8.47
N ILE A 79 -9.17 -1.41 -7.40
CA ILE A 79 -10.43 -1.49 -6.67
C ILE A 79 -11.62 -1.06 -7.55
N CYS A 80 -11.46 0.03 -8.28
CA CYS A 80 -12.51 0.52 -9.19
C CYS A 80 -12.79 -0.49 -10.31
N ASP A 81 -11.76 -1.05 -10.91
CA ASP A 81 -11.87 -2.03 -12.00
C ASP A 81 -12.58 -3.31 -11.50
N ALA A 82 -12.22 -3.78 -10.31
CA ALA A 82 -12.87 -4.94 -9.70
C ALA A 82 -14.31 -4.68 -9.26
N ALA A 83 -14.60 -3.45 -8.80
CA ALA A 83 -15.92 -3.05 -8.29
C ALA A 83 -16.88 -2.59 -9.40
N THR A 84 -16.37 -2.25 -10.58
CA THR A 84 -17.21 -1.79 -11.69
C THR A 84 -17.85 -3.00 -12.35
N PRO A 85 -19.17 -3.14 -12.27
CA PRO A 85 -19.85 -4.19 -13.01
C PRO A 85 -19.70 -3.91 -14.51
N GLU A 86 -19.24 -4.90 -15.24
CA GLU A 86 -19.27 -4.82 -16.70
C GLU A 86 -20.68 -5.03 -17.17
N TYR A 87 -21.18 -4.05 -17.89
CA TYR A 87 -22.45 -4.13 -18.57
C TYR A 87 -22.25 -3.91 -20.06
N GLU A 88 -22.93 -4.67 -20.87
CA GLU A 88 -23.09 -4.36 -22.27
C GLU A 88 -24.40 -3.61 -22.49
N LEU A 89 -24.33 -2.56 -23.29
CA LEU A 89 -25.52 -1.90 -23.82
C LEU A 89 -26.04 -2.73 -24.99
N VAL A 90 -26.99 -3.59 -24.73
CA VAL A 90 -27.71 -4.33 -25.76
C VAL A 90 -28.96 -3.59 -26.18
N ARG A 91 -29.46 -3.86 -27.38
CA ARG A 91 -30.77 -3.38 -27.81
C ARG A 91 -31.81 -4.47 -27.51
N ASP A 92 -32.92 -4.07 -26.92
CA ASP A 92 -34.07 -4.95 -26.76
C ASP A 92 -34.75 -5.22 -28.11
N GLU A 93 -35.77 -6.08 -28.10
CA GLU A 93 -36.55 -6.41 -29.27
C GLU A 93 -37.26 -5.21 -29.93
N ASN A 94 -37.38 -4.10 -29.20
CA ASN A 94 -37.96 -2.83 -29.66
C ASN A 94 -36.89 -1.79 -30.08
N GLY A 95 -35.61 -2.17 -30.07
CA GLY A 95 -34.49 -1.33 -30.48
C GLY A 95 -34.02 -0.32 -29.42
N HIS A 96 -34.56 -0.35 -28.20
CA HIS A 96 -34.12 0.50 -27.09
C HIS A 96 -32.82 -0.03 -26.48
N ARG A 97 -31.98 0.90 -26.00
CA ARG A 97 -30.77 0.55 -25.26
C ARG A 97 -31.14 0.09 -23.84
N VAL A 98 -30.89 -1.18 -23.55
CA VAL A 98 -31.03 -1.76 -22.21
C VAL A 98 -29.68 -2.21 -21.68
N VAL A 99 -29.51 -2.12 -20.37
CA VAL A 99 -28.32 -2.60 -19.67
C VAL A 99 -28.51 -4.11 -19.43
N SER A 100 -27.65 -4.92 -20.04
CA SER A 100 -27.58 -6.35 -19.75
C SER A 100 -26.43 -6.62 -18.80
N TYR A 101 -26.74 -7.19 -17.64
CA TYR A 101 -25.74 -7.72 -16.72
C TYR A 101 -25.40 -9.15 -17.14
N VAL A 102 -24.16 -9.36 -17.50
CA VAL A 102 -23.73 -10.67 -17.95
C VAL A 102 -23.40 -11.54 -16.74
N THR A 103 -24.25 -12.50 -16.45
CA THR A 103 -24.10 -13.40 -15.30
C THR A 103 -23.62 -14.81 -15.66
N ASP A 104 -23.45 -15.18 -16.95
CA ASP A 104 -23.12 -16.55 -17.30
C ASP A 104 -22.10 -16.67 -18.46
N PRO A 105 -21.09 -17.55 -18.34
CA PRO A 105 -19.92 -17.54 -19.22
C PRO A 105 -20.10 -18.21 -20.60
N VAL A 106 -21.22 -18.74 -20.93
CA VAL A 106 -21.41 -19.29 -22.29
C VAL A 106 -22.88 -19.32 -22.74
N MET A 107 -23.26 -18.35 -23.53
CA MET A 107 -24.30 -18.61 -24.57
C MET A 107 -23.94 -17.86 -25.84
N ASN A 108 -23.82 -18.59 -26.92
CA ASN A 108 -23.77 -18.10 -28.33
C ASN A 108 -22.49 -17.35 -28.77
N GLY A 109 -21.31 -17.77 -28.33
CA GLY A 109 -20.04 -17.30 -28.94
C GLY A 109 -19.63 -15.85 -28.61
N GLN A 110 -20.35 -15.16 -27.70
CA GLN A 110 -19.95 -13.86 -27.18
C GLN A 110 -19.04 -14.04 -25.96
N LYS A 111 -17.95 -13.29 -25.89
CA LYS A 111 -17.07 -13.25 -24.73
C LYS A 111 -17.83 -12.58 -23.59
N LEU A 112 -18.27 -13.36 -22.64
CA LEU A 112 -18.90 -12.89 -21.43
C LEU A 112 -17.81 -12.56 -20.40
N ARG A 113 -17.78 -11.34 -19.95
CA ARG A 113 -16.89 -10.88 -18.88
C ARG A 113 -17.52 -11.22 -17.52
N ARG A 114 -16.70 -11.74 -16.63
CA ARG A 114 -17.13 -12.20 -15.31
C ARG A 114 -17.52 -10.98 -14.45
N VAL A 115 -18.78 -10.89 -14.06
CA VAL A 115 -19.20 -9.97 -13.00
C VAL A 115 -19.03 -10.70 -11.68
N ASN A 116 -18.21 -10.16 -10.79
CA ASN A 116 -18.10 -10.71 -9.44
C ASN A 116 -19.35 -10.33 -8.64
N PRO A 117 -20.19 -11.33 -8.22
CA PRO A 117 -21.35 -11.01 -7.41
C PRO A 117 -20.92 -10.44 -6.06
N ALA A 118 -21.53 -9.33 -5.66
CA ALA A 118 -21.31 -8.78 -4.33
C ALA A 118 -22.02 -9.62 -3.25
N PRO A 119 -21.44 -9.79 -2.04
CA PRO A 119 -20.13 -9.29 -1.62
C PRO A 119 -18.98 -10.19 -2.07
N PHE A 120 -17.84 -9.60 -2.44
CA PHE A 120 -16.60 -10.32 -2.75
C PHE A 120 -15.37 -9.54 -2.25
N LEU A 121 -14.29 -10.28 -1.96
CA LEU A 121 -13.03 -9.70 -1.53
C LEU A 121 -12.28 -9.12 -2.74
N ILE A 122 -12.01 -7.83 -2.73
CA ILE A 122 -11.26 -7.13 -3.78
C ILE A 122 -9.77 -7.12 -3.45
N VAL A 123 -9.44 -6.67 -2.25
CA VAL A 123 -8.05 -6.56 -1.76
C VAL A 123 -8.01 -6.94 -0.29
N GLU A 124 -7.03 -7.74 0.08
CA GLU A 124 -6.70 -8.04 1.48
C GLU A 124 -5.28 -7.56 1.78
N GLU A 125 -5.18 -6.62 2.71
CA GLU A 125 -3.89 -6.09 3.19
C GLU A 125 -3.50 -6.63 4.58
N SER A 126 -4.07 -7.73 5.01
CA SER A 126 -3.85 -8.27 6.36
C SER A 126 -2.45 -8.88 6.54
N ALA A 127 -1.83 -9.38 5.49
CA ALA A 127 -0.53 -10.01 5.54
C ALA A 127 0.60 -9.01 5.86
N LEU A 128 1.46 -9.37 6.83
CA LEU A 128 2.59 -8.55 7.24
C LEU A 128 3.53 -8.22 6.07
N VAL A 129 3.77 -9.18 5.19
CA VAL A 129 4.63 -8.99 4.01
C VAL A 129 4.10 -7.92 3.07
N ILE A 130 2.79 -7.88 2.84
CA ILE A 130 2.16 -6.87 1.99
C ILE A 130 2.33 -5.48 2.59
N ARG A 131 2.09 -5.35 3.91
CA ARG A 131 2.31 -4.09 4.62
C ARG A 131 3.78 -3.66 4.61
N ALA A 132 4.71 -4.59 4.78
CA ALA A 132 6.13 -4.30 4.73
C ALA A 132 6.56 -3.80 3.34
N ILE A 133 6.12 -4.46 2.27
CA ILE A 133 6.40 -4.00 0.90
C ILE A 133 5.80 -2.61 0.67
N ARG A 134 4.54 -2.40 1.03
CA ARG A 134 3.86 -1.11 0.87
C ARG A 134 4.60 0.03 1.58
N ASP A 135 5.06 -0.21 2.81
CA ASP A 135 5.59 0.84 3.67
C ASP A 135 7.08 1.11 3.44
N TYR A 136 7.85 0.10 3.00
CA TYR A 136 9.32 0.18 2.93
C TYR A 136 9.89 -0.02 1.53
N PHE A 137 9.12 -0.58 0.59
CA PHE A 137 9.65 -0.75 -0.76
C PHE A 137 9.75 0.60 -1.48
N GLN A 138 10.92 0.84 -2.07
CA GLN A 138 11.25 2.03 -2.86
C GLN A 138 11.97 1.58 -4.14
N PRO A 139 12.03 2.43 -5.19
CA PRO A 139 12.72 2.09 -6.45
C PRO A 139 14.19 1.69 -6.27
N GLU A 140 14.83 2.22 -5.23
CA GLU A 140 16.24 1.97 -4.89
C GLU A 140 16.47 0.56 -4.30
N VAL A 141 15.41 -0.09 -3.79
CA VAL A 141 15.50 -1.45 -3.25
C VAL A 141 15.83 -2.42 -4.39
N GLY A 142 16.99 -3.03 -4.33
CA GLY A 142 17.50 -3.93 -5.36
C GLY A 142 16.70 -5.23 -5.44
N GLU A 143 16.42 -5.86 -4.29
CA GLU A 143 15.70 -7.13 -4.23
C GLU A 143 14.97 -7.32 -2.90
N ILE A 144 13.91 -8.14 -2.95
CA ILE A 144 13.14 -8.61 -1.81
C ILE A 144 13.34 -10.13 -1.76
N LEU A 145 14.04 -10.60 -0.74
CA LEU A 145 14.32 -12.03 -0.56
C LEU A 145 13.28 -12.65 0.38
N VAL A 146 12.68 -13.74 -0.04
CA VAL A 146 11.67 -14.47 0.73
C VAL A 146 12.02 -15.95 0.79
N ASP A 147 12.06 -16.53 1.99
CA ASP A 147 12.51 -17.90 2.23
C ASP A 147 11.38 -18.94 2.35
N THR A 148 10.10 -18.51 2.31
CA THR A 148 8.95 -19.41 2.29
C THR A 148 8.16 -19.27 1.00
N ASP A 149 7.63 -20.36 0.45
CA ASP A 149 6.93 -20.36 -0.83
C ASP A 149 5.62 -19.57 -0.75
N GLU A 150 4.86 -19.77 0.32
CA GLU A 150 3.57 -19.08 0.52
C GLU A 150 3.73 -17.54 0.57
N ILE A 151 4.70 -17.05 1.34
CA ILE A 151 4.96 -15.61 1.45
C ILE A 151 5.52 -15.05 0.15
N TYR A 152 6.36 -15.83 -0.55
CA TYR A 152 6.87 -15.45 -1.86
C TYR A 152 5.74 -15.27 -2.88
N ASP A 153 4.81 -16.23 -2.93
CA ASP A 153 3.68 -16.16 -3.85
C ASP A 153 2.76 -14.97 -3.54
N GLN A 154 2.48 -14.70 -2.26
CA GLN A 154 1.72 -13.51 -1.83
C GLN A 154 2.43 -12.21 -2.24
N ALA A 155 3.72 -12.08 -1.95
CA ALA A 155 4.51 -10.90 -2.30
C ALA A 155 4.55 -10.69 -3.82
N ARG A 156 4.79 -11.76 -4.57
CA ARG A 156 4.83 -11.74 -6.03
C ARG A 156 3.50 -11.36 -6.64
N GLN A 157 2.40 -11.93 -6.15
CA GLN A 157 1.05 -11.61 -6.62
C GLN A 157 0.70 -10.15 -6.35
N PHE A 158 1.04 -9.66 -5.17
CA PHE A 158 0.84 -8.26 -4.82
C PHE A 158 1.62 -7.33 -5.76
N MET A 159 2.92 -7.60 -5.97
CA MET A 159 3.76 -6.80 -6.87
C MET A 159 3.26 -6.83 -8.31
N LEU A 160 2.78 -7.98 -8.81
CA LEU A 160 2.17 -8.09 -10.13
C LEU A 160 0.96 -7.16 -10.30
N ASN A 161 0.14 -7.05 -9.27
CA ASN A 161 -1.08 -6.23 -9.33
C ASN A 161 -0.79 -4.74 -9.21
N VAL A 162 0.20 -4.36 -8.42
CA VAL A 162 0.45 -2.95 -8.06
C VAL A 162 1.66 -2.36 -8.77
N MET A 163 2.73 -3.14 -8.92
CA MET A 163 4.01 -2.71 -9.50
C MET A 163 4.58 -3.79 -10.44
N PRO A 164 3.91 -4.09 -11.56
CA PRO A 164 4.28 -5.18 -12.45
C PRO A 164 5.72 -5.06 -12.99
N ASP A 165 6.19 -3.84 -13.22
CA ASP A 165 7.55 -3.58 -13.72
C ASP A 165 8.65 -3.98 -12.70
N MET A 166 8.29 -4.10 -11.42
CA MET A 166 9.22 -4.39 -10.33
C MET A 166 9.06 -5.80 -9.74
N VAL A 167 8.15 -6.60 -10.29
CA VAL A 167 7.90 -7.97 -9.79
C VAL A 167 9.15 -8.85 -9.78
N GLY A 168 10.07 -8.62 -10.74
CA GLY A 168 11.34 -9.35 -10.83
C GLY A 168 12.31 -9.13 -9.66
N ARG A 169 12.03 -8.13 -8.81
CA ARG A 169 12.80 -7.89 -7.59
C ARG A 169 12.41 -8.81 -6.43
N VAL A 170 11.25 -9.43 -6.48
CA VAL A 170 10.85 -10.45 -5.50
C VAL A 170 11.50 -11.78 -5.90
N LYS A 171 12.39 -12.25 -5.06
CA LYS A 171 13.18 -13.47 -5.32
C LYS A 171 12.95 -14.50 -4.23
N ARG A 172 12.84 -15.75 -4.64
CA ARG A 172 12.78 -16.88 -3.74
C ARG A 172 14.19 -17.24 -3.26
N TYR A 173 14.40 -17.15 -1.95
CA TYR A 173 15.65 -17.57 -1.31
C TYR A 173 15.60 -19.08 -1.04
N ARG A 174 16.63 -19.82 -1.47
CA ARG A 174 16.72 -21.29 -1.36
C ARG A 174 18.10 -21.78 -0.97
N GLU A 175 18.93 -20.94 -0.35
CA GLU A 175 20.25 -21.35 0.10
C GLU A 175 20.16 -22.12 1.42
N GLU A 176 21.17 -22.92 1.74
CA GLU A 176 21.23 -23.71 2.97
C GLU A 176 21.39 -22.83 4.22
N THR A 177 22.10 -21.71 4.09
CA THR A 177 22.26 -20.76 5.20
C THR A 177 20.93 -20.03 5.44
N PRO A 178 20.39 -20.01 6.68
CA PRO A 178 19.18 -19.25 6.96
C PRO A 178 19.30 -17.78 6.55
N LEU A 179 18.24 -17.23 5.97
CA LEU A 179 18.23 -15.89 5.36
C LEU A 179 18.72 -14.81 6.33
N PHE A 180 18.23 -14.79 7.56
CA PHE A 180 18.60 -13.79 8.57
C PHE A 180 20.02 -13.96 9.07
N SER A 181 20.51 -15.21 9.19
CA SER A 181 21.89 -15.49 9.56
C SER A 181 22.87 -15.02 8.49
N ARG A 182 22.54 -15.24 7.20
CA ARG A 182 23.37 -14.77 6.06
C ARG A 182 23.62 -13.27 6.09
N PHE A 183 22.60 -12.50 6.41
CA PHE A 183 22.67 -11.04 6.46
C PHE A 183 22.92 -10.48 7.87
N GLN A 184 23.22 -11.34 8.85
CA GLN A 184 23.46 -10.98 10.25
C GLN A 184 22.31 -10.18 10.90
N ILE A 185 21.08 -10.43 10.43
CA ILE A 185 19.88 -9.73 10.91
C ILE A 185 19.49 -10.22 12.31
N GLU A 186 19.69 -11.50 12.63
CA GLU A 186 19.39 -12.08 13.94
C GLU A 186 20.07 -11.30 15.06
N HIS A 187 21.36 -11.05 14.93
CA HIS A 187 22.11 -10.28 15.92
C HIS A 187 21.61 -8.82 16.03
N GLN A 188 21.22 -8.21 14.93
CA GLN A 188 20.64 -6.86 14.94
C GLN A 188 19.29 -6.85 15.66
N ILE A 189 18.45 -7.87 15.46
CA ILE A 189 17.17 -8.03 16.16
C ILE A 189 17.43 -8.22 17.66
N GLU A 190 18.33 -9.10 18.06
CA GLU A 190 18.70 -9.32 19.46
C GLU A 190 19.18 -8.03 20.12
N THR A 191 20.04 -7.28 19.44
CA THR A 191 20.53 -5.98 19.91
C THR A 191 19.39 -4.96 20.05
N ALA A 192 18.46 -4.90 19.09
CA ALA A 192 17.34 -3.98 19.12
C ALA A 192 16.36 -4.26 20.28
N TYR A 193 16.25 -5.52 20.72
CA TYR A 193 15.44 -5.93 21.88
C TYR A 193 16.22 -6.01 23.18
N SER A 194 17.53 -5.74 23.15
CA SER A 194 18.36 -5.75 24.35
C SER A 194 18.00 -4.62 25.29
N ARG A 195 17.91 -4.94 26.59
CA ARG A 195 17.74 -3.93 27.63
C ARG A 195 18.91 -2.93 27.68
N THR A 196 20.11 -3.37 27.31
CA THR A 196 21.34 -2.56 27.39
C THR A 196 21.92 -2.34 26.01
N VAL A 197 22.11 -1.08 25.63
CA VAL A 197 22.76 -0.67 24.39
C VAL A 197 24.10 -0.06 24.71
N THR A 198 25.18 -0.69 24.24
CA THR A 198 26.55 -0.19 24.41
C THR A 198 26.84 0.95 23.45
N LEU A 199 27.38 2.04 23.95
CA LEU A 199 27.77 3.20 23.17
C LEU A 199 29.21 3.05 22.63
N PRO A 200 29.55 3.65 21.47
CA PRO A 200 30.90 3.66 20.93
C PRO A 200 31.94 4.25 21.89
N SER A 201 31.51 5.13 22.80
CA SER A 201 32.35 5.78 23.83
C SER A 201 32.68 4.87 25.02
N GLY A 202 32.18 3.63 25.07
CA GLY A 202 32.37 2.70 26.18
C GLY A 202 31.35 2.80 27.31
N GLY A 203 30.37 3.73 27.19
CA GLY A 203 29.22 3.77 28.08
C GLY A 203 28.09 2.85 27.62
N ALA A 204 26.99 2.79 28.39
CA ALA A 204 25.82 2.03 28.02
C ALA A 204 24.54 2.81 28.38
N ILE A 205 23.50 2.61 27.57
CA ILE A 205 22.14 3.06 27.85
C ILE A 205 21.33 1.85 28.27
N VAL A 206 20.56 1.97 29.34
CA VAL A 206 19.65 0.93 29.81
C VAL A 206 18.22 1.37 29.56
N ILE A 207 17.47 0.56 28.80
CA ILE A 207 16.07 0.83 28.41
C ILE A 207 15.17 -0.10 29.18
N ASP A 208 14.37 0.43 30.10
CA ASP A 208 13.42 -0.32 30.91
C ASP A 208 11.97 -0.01 30.50
N HIS A 209 11.27 -1.04 30.03
CA HIS A 209 9.83 -0.97 29.79
C HIS A 209 9.08 -1.16 31.12
N THR A 210 8.38 -0.13 31.55
CA THR A 210 7.48 -0.20 32.72
C THR A 210 6.02 -0.17 32.25
N GLU A 211 5.08 -0.43 33.15
CA GLU A 211 3.64 -0.43 32.84
C GLU A 211 3.14 0.90 32.24
N ALA A 212 3.72 2.02 32.65
CA ALA A 212 3.23 3.35 32.29
C ALA A 212 4.18 4.15 31.36
N LEU A 213 5.47 3.81 31.30
CA LEU A 213 6.46 4.56 30.55
C LEU A 213 7.67 3.70 30.18
N VAL A 214 8.52 4.22 29.32
CA VAL A 214 9.85 3.69 29.03
C VAL A 214 10.85 4.57 29.76
N ALA A 215 11.64 3.99 30.69
CA ALA A 215 12.73 4.68 31.37
C ALA A 215 14.04 4.44 30.61
N ILE A 216 14.83 5.50 30.43
CA ILE A 216 16.13 5.48 29.74
C ILE A 216 17.18 6.11 30.65
#